data_4405f5bf8a66c95f0f59eb1ae6e10d08
#
_entry.id   4405f5bf8a66c95f0f59eb1ae6e10d08
#
_cell.length_a   1.000
_cell.length_b   1.000
_cell.length_c   1.000
_cell.angle_alpha   90.00
_cell.angle_beta   90.00
_cell.angle_gamma   90.00
#
_symmetry.space_group_name_H-M   'P 1'
#
loop_
_entity.id
_entity.type
_entity.pdbx_description
1 polymer ?
#
loop_
_entity_poly.entity_id
_entity_poly.type
_entity_poly.pdbx_seq_one_letter_code
_entity_poly.pdbx_strand_id
1 'polypeptide(L)'
;SEITRIRWQGGITFNGDTAEDNALNDYEEGTWTPTGFTGGTLYNATYTKVGRLVTANMYVNATTFNSSTMGGLPFASITGWQAGTLGLNDSTNANACEVSTVSTNINFRQGATSVTPNGSGLMVSVTYNAA
;
A
#
# COMPACT_ATOMS: atom_id res chain seq x y z
N SER A 1 9.42 27.75 24.10
CA SER A 1 7.99 27.61 23.85
C SER A 1 7.75 26.79 22.58
N GLU A 2 6.70 26.03 22.61
CA GLU A 2 6.28 25.27 21.45
C GLU A 2 5.64 26.17 20.41
N ILE A 3 6.11 26.11 19.17
CA ILE A 3 5.57 26.89 18.06
C ILE A 3 5.19 25.89 16.94
N THR A 4 3.94 25.95 16.56
CA THR A 4 3.45 25.27 15.35
C THR A 4 3.33 26.32 14.25
N ARG A 5 3.89 26.06 13.09
CA ARG A 5 3.86 26.97 11.95
C ARG A 5 3.25 26.31 10.74
N ILE A 6 2.31 27.01 10.13
CA ILE A 6 1.85 26.70 8.77
C ILE A 6 2.78 27.47 7.83
N ARG A 7 3.44 26.75 6.93
CA ARG A 7 4.44 27.32 6.03
C ARG A 7 3.80 27.81 4.74
N TRP A 8 4.33 28.90 4.23
CA TRP A 8 3.88 29.47 2.95
C TRP A 8 4.04 28.50 1.76
N GLN A 9 5.07 27.68 1.78
CA GLN A 9 5.36 26.66 0.76
C GLN A 9 4.66 25.32 1.02
N GLY A 10 3.74 25.29 1.97
CA GLY A 10 3.03 24.09 2.39
C GLY A 10 3.67 23.41 3.60
N GLY A 11 2.86 22.62 4.29
CA GLY A 11 3.28 21.85 5.45
C GLY A 11 3.23 22.59 6.79
N ILE A 12 3.42 21.81 7.84
CA ILE A 12 3.37 22.24 9.24
C ILE A 12 4.67 21.83 9.92
N THR A 13 5.33 22.77 10.60
CA THR A 13 6.48 22.47 11.45
C THR A 13 6.13 22.68 12.92
N PHE A 14 6.82 21.96 13.80
CA PHE A 14 6.59 21.94 15.24
C PHE A 14 7.85 22.40 15.98
N ASN A 15 7.69 22.82 17.24
CA ASN A 15 8.78 23.19 18.15
C ASN A 15 9.74 24.25 17.60
N GLY A 16 9.22 25.16 16.79
CA GLY A 16 10.03 26.24 16.23
C GLY A 16 10.99 25.82 15.12
N ASP A 17 10.87 24.60 14.63
CA ASP A 17 11.68 24.12 13.51
C ASP A 17 11.40 24.98 12.26
N THR A 18 12.45 25.34 11.57
CA THR A 18 12.40 26.14 10.35
C THR A 18 12.88 25.39 9.12
N ALA A 19 13.36 24.15 9.29
CA ALA A 19 13.81 23.33 8.17
C ALA A 19 12.61 22.81 7.37
N GLU A 20 12.70 22.94 6.07
CA GLU A 20 11.64 22.51 5.15
C GLU A 20 11.52 21.00 5.11
N ASP A 21 12.63 20.29 5.23
CA ASP A 21 12.68 18.83 5.23
C ASP A 21 11.98 18.18 6.43
N ASN A 22 11.75 18.97 7.51
CA ASN A 22 11.07 18.50 8.70
C ASN A 22 9.57 18.89 8.73
N ALA A 23 9.09 19.57 7.69
CA ALA A 23 7.69 19.93 7.61
C ALA A 23 6.80 18.73 7.26
N LEU A 24 5.68 18.59 7.97
CA LEU A 24 4.61 17.70 7.57
C LEU A 24 3.86 18.34 6.39
N ASN A 25 4.26 18.02 5.19
CA ASN A 25 3.84 18.73 3.98
C ASN A 25 3.13 17.88 2.93
N ASP A 26 2.90 16.61 3.21
CA ASP A 26 2.34 15.69 2.22
C ASP A 26 1.40 14.69 2.90
N TYR A 27 0.20 15.15 3.20
CA TYR A 27 -0.88 14.29 3.67
C TYR A 27 -1.94 14.18 2.58
N GLU A 28 -2.25 12.95 2.20
CA GLU A 28 -3.39 12.68 1.33
C GLU A 28 -4.03 11.33 1.66
N GLU A 29 -5.29 11.22 1.33
CA GLU A 29 -6.07 9.98 1.44
C GLU A 29 -6.95 9.84 0.21
N GLY A 30 -7.27 8.60 -0.13
CA GLY A 30 -8.11 8.34 -1.29
C GLY A 30 -8.36 6.86 -1.51
N THR A 31 -8.80 6.58 -2.71
CA THR A 31 -9.02 5.22 -3.19
C THR A 31 -8.02 4.87 -4.28
N TRP A 32 -7.77 3.59 -4.45
CA TRP A 32 -6.94 3.08 -5.53
C TRP A 32 -7.65 1.95 -6.26
N THR A 33 -7.14 1.55 -7.42
CA THR A 33 -7.77 0.54 -8.27
C THR A 33 -6.86 -0.68 -8.36
N PRO A 34 -7.09 -1.72 -7.53
CA PRO A 34 -6.37 -2.98 -7.65
C PRO A 34 -6.61 -3.63 -8.99
N THR A 35 -5.57 -4.23 -9.55
CA THR A 35 -5.61 -5.01 -10.79
C THR A 35 -5.02 -6.40 -10.55
N GLY A 36 -5.20 -7.33 -11.49
CA GLY A 36 -4.65 -8.68 -11.38
C GLY A 36 -5.67 -9.74 -10.93
N PHE A 37 -6.94 -9.41 -10.98
CA PHE A 37 -8.05 -10.34 -10.78
C PHE A 37 -9.15 -10.12 -11.80
N THR A 38 -10.02 -11.10 -11.94
CA THR A 38 -11.16 -11.06 -12.86
C THR A 38 -12.44 -11.38 -12.12
N GLY A 39 -13.48 -10.58 -12.38
CA GLY A 39 -14.83 -10.78 -11.82
C GLY A 39 -14.89 -10.59 -10.29
N GLY A 40 -16.07 -10.79 -9.75
CA GLY A 40 -16.30 -10.68 -8.31
C GLY A 40 -16.59 -9.25 -7.85
N THR A 41 -16.34 -8.99 -6.58
CA THR A 41 -16.65 -7.72 -5.92
C THR A 41 -15.43 -7.16 -5.19
N LEU A 42 -15.06 -5.93 -5.52
CA LEU A 42 -14.11 -5.14 -4.74
C LEU A 42 -14.91 -4.36 -3.69
N TYR A 43 -14.72 -4.68 -2.42
CA TYR A 43 -15.45 -4.04 -1.32
C TYR A 43 -14.84 -2.71 -0.90
N ASN A 44 -13.53 -2.65 -0.86
CA ASN A 44 -12.80 -1.40 -0.62
C ASN A 44 -11.39 -1.48 -1.19
N ALA A 45 -10.83 -0.31 -1.48
CA ALA A 45 -9.42 -0.12 -1.76
C ALA A 45 -9.08 1.33 -1.44
N THR A 46 -8.51 1.56 -0.27
CA THR A 46 -8.24 2.89 0.27
C THR A 46 -6.77 3.04 0.61
N TYR A 47 -6.30 4.27 0.67
CA TYR A 47 -4.96 4.58 1.13
C TYR A 47 -4.91 5.86 1.95
N THR A 48 -3.89 5.97 2.77
CA THR A 48 -3.47 7.20 3.44
C THR A 48 -1.96 7.35 3.23
N LYS A 49 -1.53 8.55 2.89
CA LYS A 49 -0.11 8.89 2.73
C LYS A 49 0.26 10.03 3.64
N VAL A 50 1.37 9.91 4.34
CA VAL A 50 1.95 10.96 5.17
C VAL A 50 3.43 11.05 4.83
N GLY A 51 3.83 12.13 4.20
CA GLY A 51 5.16 12.23 3.62
C GLY A 51 5.38 11.12 2.58
N ARG A 52 6.36 10.27 2.80
CA ARG A 52 6.64 9.12 1.92
C ARG A 52 5.97 7.82 2.37
N LEU A 53 5.41 7.80 3.57
CA LEU A 53 4.79 6.60 4.12
C LEU A 53 3.37 6.46 3.59
N VAL A 54 3.11 5.34 2.92
CA VAL A 54 1.80 4.96 2.37
C VAL A 54 1.30 3.74 3.10
N THR A 55 0.06 3.80 3.58
CA THR A 55 -0.70 2.62 4.01
C THR A 55 -1.85 2.42 3.05
N ALA A 56 -1.88 1.28 2.38
CA ALA A 56 -2.93 0.90 1.44
C ALA A 56 -3.61 -0.39 1.91
N ASN A 57 -4.94 -0.37 1.89
CA ASN A 57 -5.78 -1.49 2.30
C ASN A 57 -6.73 -1.87 1.17
N MET A 58 -7.06 -3.16 1.10
CA MET A 58 -7.98 -3.68 0.13
C MET A 58 -8.72 -4.90 0.66
N TYR A 59 -9.99 -5.05 0.26
CA TYR A 59 -10.73 -6.30 0.36
C TYR A 59 -11.45 -6.58 -0.95
N VAL A 60 -11.16 -7.73 -1.53
CA VAL A 60 -11.79 -8.23 -2.76
C VAL A 60 -12.27 -9.66 -2.57
N ASN A 61 -13.40 -9.96 -3.18
CA ASN A 61 -13.86 -11.33 -3.41
C ASN A 61 -13.89 -11.54 -4.92
N ALA A 62 -12.77 -12.02 -5.47
CA ALA A 62 -12.57 -12.18 -6.90
C ALA A 62 -13.10 -13.51 -7.39
N THR A 63 -13.51 -13.58 -8.65
CA THR A 63 -13.79 -14.87 -9.30
C THR A 63 -12.50 -15.62 -9.53
N THR A 64 -11.45 -14.94 -9.98
CA THR A 64 -10.13 -15.53 -10.26
C THR A 64 -9.03 -14.49 -10.05
N PHE A 65 -7.93 -14.88 -9.42
CA PHE A 65 -6.68 -14.14 -9.44
C PHE A 65 -5.86 -14.56 -10.66
N ASN A 66 -5.33 -13.60 -11.41
CA ASN A 66 -4.74 -13.85 -12.73
C ASN A 66 -3.25 -14.20 -12.66
N SER A 67 -2.58 -13.84 -11.58
CA SER A 67 -1.14 -14.08 -11.40
C SER A 67 -0.74 -13.99 -9.93
N SER A 68 0.53 -14.24 -9.65
CA SER A 68 1.13 -13.99 -8.33
C SER A 68 1.31 -12.51 -7.99
N THR A 69 0.93 -11.62 -8.89
CA THR A 69 1.13 -10.18 -8.74
C THR A 69 -0.20 -9.46 -8.91
N MET A 70 -0.48 -8.55 -7.99
CA MET A 70 -1.58 -7.59 -8.07
C MET A 70 -0.99 -6.19 -8.21
N GLY A 71 -1.49 -5.41 -9.16
CA GLY A 71 -1.02 -4.05 -9.40
C GLY A 71 -2.00 -3.00 -8.92
N GLY A 72 -1.67 -1.73 -9.21
CA GLY A 72 -2.55 -0.59 -9.01
C GLY A 72 -2.36 0.15 -7.69
N LEU A 73 -1.30 -0.14 -6.91
CA LEU A 73 -0.98 0.69 -5.74
C LEU A 73 -0.89 2.17 -6.14
N PRO A 74 -1.33 3.09 -5.28
CA PRO A 74 -1.48 4.50 -5.63
C PRO A 74 -0.14 5.19 -5.94
N PHE A 75 0.96 4.70 -5.38
CA PHE A 75 2.30 5.24 -5.58
C PHE A 75 3.30 4.12 -5.79
N ALA A 76 4.29 4.37 -6.64
CA ALA A 76 5.41 3.45 -6.79
C ALA A 76 6.25 3.42 -5.51
N SER A 77 6.70 2.25 -5.12
CA SER A 77 7.58 2.04 -3.97
C SER A 77 9.02 2.48 -4.28
N ILE A 78 9.79 2.74 -3.23
CA ILE A 78 11.25 2.92 -3.33
C ILE A 78 11.94 1.59 -3.67
N THR A 79 13.25 1.65 -3.89
CA THR A 79 14.11 0.47 -4.02
C THR A 79 14.04 -0.39 -2.74
N GLY A 80 13.89 -1.69 -2.92
CA GLY A 80 13.78 -2.68 -1.85
C GLY A 80 12.36 -3.22 -1.68
N TRP A 81 12.28 -4.48 -1.30
CA TRP A 81 11.04 -5.16 -1.01
C TRP A 81 10.50 -4.73 0.35
N GLN A 82 9.20 -4.56 0.46
CA GLN A 82 8.55 -4.13 1.70
C GLN A 82 7.42 -5.08 2.04
N ALA A 83 7.34 -5.47 3.31
CA ALA A 83 6.40 -6.48 3.78
C ALA A 83 4.96 -5.96 3.77
N GLY A 84 4.03 -6.86 3.51
CA GLY A 84 2.60 -6.64 3.68
C GLY A 84 1.97 -7.71 4.56
N THR A 85 0.69 -7.55 4.81
CA THR A 85 -0.11 -8.48 5.62
C THR A 85 -1.29 -8.98 4.81
N LEU A 86 -1.50 -10.28 4.81
CA LEU A 86 -2.72 -10.92 4.37
C LEU A 86 -3.65 -11.10 5.57
N GLY A 87 -4.89 -10.59 5.44
CA GLY A 87 -5.94 -10.76 6.43
C GLY A 87 -6.76 -12.02 6.18
N LEU A 88 -8.08 -11.88 6.11
CA LEU A 88 -8.95 -12.99 5.74
C LEU A 88 -8.61 -13.43 4.32
N ASN A 89 -8.28 -14.71 4.18
CA ASN A 89 -7.84 -15.30 2.93
C ASN A 89 -8.32 -16.76 2.89
N ASP A 90 -9.09 -17.11 1.92
CA ASP A 90 -9.54 -18.49 1.67
C ASP A 90 -8.61 -19.24 0.70
N SER A 91 -7.53 -18.63 0.27
CA SER A 91 -6.46 -19.27 -0.48
C SER A 91 -5.73 -20.28 0.42
N THR A 92 -5.43 -21.42 -0.11
CA THR A 92 -4.65 -22.44 0.59
C THR A 92 -3.16 -22.39 0.24
N ASN A 93 -2.78 -21.59 -0.74
CA ASN A 93 -1.42 -21.52 -1.25
C ASN A 93 -0.70 -20.20 -0.98
N ALA A 94 -1.40 -19.09 -0.78
CA ALA A 94 -0.79 -17.82 -0.46
C ALA A 94 -0.83 -17.57 1.06
N ASN A 95 0.29 -17.26 1.68
CA ASN A 95 0.39 -17.01 3.12
C ASN A 95 1.18 -15.72 3.48
N ALA A 96 1.70 -15.02 2.48
CA ALA A 96 2.42 -13.77 2.67
C ALA A 96 2.25 -12.88 1.43
N CYS A 97 2.48 -11.57 1.61
CA CYS A 97 2.57 -10.62 0.52
C CYS A 97 3.67 -9.59 0.77
N GLU A 98 4.12 -8.98 -0.29
CA GLU A 98 5.14 -7.94 -0.25
C GLU A 98 4.94 -6.92 -1.37
N VAL A 99 5.33 -5.68 -1.15
CA VAL A 99 5.37 -4.65 -2.18
C VAL A 99 6.67 -4.81 -2.98
N SER A 100 6.53 -4.88 -4.30
CA SER A 100 7.67 -5.00 -5.20
C SER A 100 8.52 -3.74 -5.19
N THR A 101 9.80 -3.92 -5.42
CA THR A 101 10.75 -2.81 -5.53
C THR A 101 10.47 -1.94 -6.75
N VAL A 102 10.51 -0.63 -6.56
CA VAL A 102 10.31 0.41 -7.61
C VAL A 102 9.07 0.12 -8.46
N SER A 103 7.93 -0.14 -7.81
CA SER A 103 6.76 -0.66 -8.48
C SER A 103 5.46 -0.27 -7.75
N THR A 104 4.34 -0.41 -8.42
CA THR A 104 2.99 -0.32 -7.87
C THR A 104 2.37 -1.71 -7.64
N ASN A 105 3.19 -2.75 -7.51
CA ASN A 105 2.75 -4.13 -7.44
C ASN A 105 2.91 -4.74 -6.05
N ILE A 106 1.97 -5.62 -5.74
CA ILE A 106 2.00 -6.50 -4.58
C ILE A 106 2.21 -7.93 -5.11
N ASN A 107 3.19 -8.64 -4.56
CA ASN A 107 3.41 -10.05 -4.86
C ASN A 107 2.88 -10.93 -3.74
N PHE A 108 2.28 -12.04 -4.12
CA PHE A 108 1.83 -13.08 -3.19
C PHE A 108 2.83 -14.22 -3.14
N ARG A 109 3.04 -14.74 -1.94
CA ARG A 109 4.06 -15.73 -1.64
C ARG A 109 3.51 -16.92 -0.86
N GLN A 110 4.16 -18.06 -1.05
CA GLN A 110 4.16 -19.20 -0.14
C GLN A 110 5.61 -19.49 0.22
N GLY A 111 6.04 -19.04 1.40
CA GLY A 111 7.47 -19.01 1.73
C GLY A 111 8.26 -18.19 0.72
N ALA A 112 9.28 -18.77 0.10
CA ALA A 112 10.12 -18.11 -0.90
C ALA A 112 9.54 -18.14 -2.33
N THR A 113 8.42 -18.84 -2.56
CA THR A 113 7.84 -19.04 -3.88
C THR A 113 6.73 -18.03 -4.15
N SER A 114 6.75 -17.41 -5.33
CA SER A 114 5.63 -16.60 -5.82
C SER A 114 4.46 -17.51 -6.22
N VAL A 115 3.26 -17.19 -5.74
CA VAL A 115 2.07 -18.01 -6.01
C VAL A 115 0.90 -17.14 -6.41
N THR A 116 0.09 -17.63 -7.36
CA THR A 116 -1.22 -17.05 -7.65
C THR A 116 -2.20 -17.55 -6.59
N PRO A 117 -2.87 -16.64 -5.84
CA PRO A 117 -3.87 -17.06 -4.87
C PRO A 117 -4.96 -17.93 -5.51
N ASN A 118 -5.31 -19.03 -4.88
CA ASN A 118 -6.29 -20.01 -5.41
C ASN A 118 -7.69 -19.90 -4.75
N GLY A 119 -7.86 -19.01 -3.80
CA GLY A 119 -9.15 -18.68 -3.21
C GLY A 119 -9.80 -17.47 -3.86
N SER A 120 -10.89 -17.01 -3.30
CA SER A 120 -11.64 -15.85 -3.80
C SER A 120 -11.53 -14.63 -2.89
N GLY A 121 -11.60 -14.80 -1.57
CA GLY A 121 -11.54 -13.72 -0.59
C GLY A 121 -10.10 -13.36 -0.23
N LEU A 122 -9.74 -12.09 -0.41
CA LEU A 122 -8.41 -11.60 -0.11
C LEU A 122 -8.48 -10.21 0.53
N MET A 123 -7.92 -10.10 1.73
CA MET A 123 -7.69 -8.84 2.41
C MET A 123 -6.19 -8.57 2.45
N VAL A 124 -5.80 -7.40 2.03
CA VAL A 124 -4.39 -6.98 1.99
C VAL A 124 -4.23 -5.65 2.69
N SER A 125 -3.22 -5.55 3.53
CA SER A 125 -2.74 -4.30 4.08
C SER A 125 -1.24 -4.20 3.84
N VAL A 126 -0.81 -3.14 3.18
CA VAL A 126 0.62 -2.86 2.95
C VAL A 126 0.96 -1.48 3.45
N THR A 127 2.08 -1.37 4.14
CA THR A 127 2.68 -0.10 4.52
C THR A 127 4.06 -0.03 3.89
N TYR A 128 4.29 0.99 3.07
CA TYR A 128 5.52 1.09 2.29
C TYR A 128 5.94 2.55 2.10
N ASN A 129 7.21 2.74 1.74
CA ASN A 129 7.72 4.05 1.38
C ASN A 129 7.56 4.28 -0.13
N ALA A 130 6.90 5.36 -0.48
CA ALA A 130 6.78 5.81 -1.86
C ALA A 130 8.08 6.47 -2.36
N ALA A 131 8.31 6.33 -3.63
CA ALA A 131 9.44 6.96 -4.30
C ALA A 131 9.34 8.49 -4.27
#